data_bd98c6e38d89d5af5db39d87f68f00eb
#
_entry.id   bd98c6e38d89d5af5db39d87f68f00eb
#
_cell.length_a   1.000
_cell.length_b   1.000
_cell.length_c   1.000
_cell.angle_alpha   90.00
_cell.angle_beta   90.00
_cell.angle_gamma   90.00
#
_symmetry.space_group_name_H-M   'P 1'
#
loop_
_entity.id
_entity.type
_entity.pdbx_description
1 polymer ?
#
loop_
_entity_poly.entity_id
_entity_poly.type
_entity_poly.pdbx_seq_one_letter_code
_entity_poly.pdbx_strand_id
1 'polypeptide(L)'
;QRQMCIRDSGTAAAIGQAFSQFGYDEILTLAMTAATFGIVAAVIIGLIIIKWGTKKGHTSFLANYDDLPHELQTGLLPGDKRESMGESSCSSISIDPLTFNLIIVAVIALGGYCISKTVSHFMPGFELPVFSCAFVVGIFIKKIFDKTRTSDYVCPQTIGHISGAFTDFLVAFGIASIKISVVIEYIIPLLILLVSGLIATLIYVLVMARKLMKECWFEKAIFTWGWFTGTMAMGIALLRVADPKMRSRCLDNYALAYLFIAPVEISLITFAPVAFLNGYGLVFTGICLAAGLAVLATAYIKGWFIRKQ
;
A
#
# COMPACT_ATOMS: atom_id res chain seq x y z
N GLN A 1 -8.81 -10.22 -4.23
CA GLN A 1 -7.78 -9.44 -4.96
C GLN A 1 -7.78 -7.92 -4.65
N ARG A 2 -8.78 -7.38 -3.94
CA ARG A 2 -8.91 -5.92 -3.69
C ARG A 2 -8.56 -5.47 -2.25
N GLN A 3 -8.07 -6.34 -1.38
CA GLN A 3 -7.69 -5.99 0.01
C GLN A 3 -6.35 -5.24 0.14
N MET A 4 -5.76 -4.82 -0.98
CA MET A 4 -4.38 -4.28 -1.01
C MET A 4 -4.28 -2.75 -1.02
N CYS A 5 -5.37 -2.01 -0.84
CA CYS A 5 -5.35 -0.53 -0.92
C CYS A 5 -5.03 0.20 0.40
N ILE A 6 -4.59 -0.51 1.44
CA ILE A 6 -4.44 0.10 2.79
C ILE A 6 -3.01 0.60 3.04
N ARG A 7 -2.12 0.64 2.02
CA ARG A 7 -0.69 0.61 2.31
C ARG A 7 -0.04 1.92 2.77
N ASP A 8 -0.42 3.08 2.28
CA ASP A 8 0.48 4.23 2.44
C ASP A 8 0.02 5.23 3.49
N SER A 9 -1.13 5.83 3.33
CA SER A 9 -1.68 6.70 4.38
C SER A 9 -2.16 5.88 5.57
N GLY A 10 -2.66 4.65 5.34
CA GLY A 10 -3.03 3.70 6.39
C GLY A 10 -1.83 3.26 7.22
N THR A 11 -0.71 2.93 6.60
CA THR A 11 0.54 2.56 7.27
C THR A 11 1.13 3.74 8.02
N ALA A 12 1.16 4.93 7.40
CA ALA A 12 1.63 6.16 8.04
C ALA A 12 0.79 6.51 9.28
N ALA A 13 -0.54 6.42 9.17
CA ALA A 13 -1.44 6.64 10.29
C ALA A 13 -1.25 5.57 11.38
N ALA A 14 -1.11 4.29 11.02
CA ALA A 14 -0.94 3.21 11.98
C ALA A 14 0.38 3.34 12.77
N ILE A 15 1.49 3.63 12.09
CA ILE A 15 2.78 3.86 12.72
C ILE A 15 2.72 5.13 13.57
N GLY A 16 2.20 6.23 13.03
CA GLY A 16 2.05 7.49 13.75
C GLY A 16 1.21 7.35 15.02
N GLN A 17 0.10 6.60 14.92
CA GLN A 17 -0.78 6.32 16.05
C GLN A 17 -0.11 5.42 17.11
N ALA A 18 0.69 4.44 16.69
CA ALA A 18 1.47 3.62 17.62
C ALA A 18 2.48 4.48 18.43
N PHE A 19 3.14 5.44 17.80
CA PHE A 19 4.03 6.36 18.50
C PHE A 19 3.29 7.39 19.36
N SER A 20 2.12 7.85 18.93
CA SER A 20 1.27 8.80 19.68
C SER A 20 0.81 8.22 21.01
N GLN A 21 0.54 6.90 21.10
CA GLN A 21 0.21 6.21 22.35
C GLN A 21 1.32 6.30 23.41
N PHE A 22 2.56 6.52 22.97
CA PHE A 22 3.72 6.72 23.85
C PHE A 22 4.09 8.20 24.02
N GLY A 23 3.22 9.14 23.63
CA GLY A 23 3.42 10.58 23.81
C GLY A 23 4.18 11.28 22.68
N TYR A 24 4.44 10.61 21.56
CA TYR A 24 5.10 11.18 20.38
C TYR A 24 4.09 11.57 19.30
N ASP A 25 3.18 12.51 19.58
CA ASP A 25 2.12 12.95 18.66
C ASP A 25 2.64 13.59 17.38
N GLU A 26 3.85 14.16 17.40
CA GLU A 26 4.48 14.79 16.25
C GLU A 26 4.76 13.82 15.12
N ILE A 27 5.05 12.54 15.46
CA ILE A 27 5.36 11.49 14.47
C ILE A 27 4.15 11.21 13.57
N LEU A 28 2.92 11.29 14.08
CA LEU A 28 1.72 11.16 13.25
C LEU A 28 1.67 12.26 12.18
N THR A 29 1.92 13.50 12.57
CA THR A 29 1.97 14.65 11.65
C THR A 29 3.04 14.46 10.56
N LEU A 30 4.25 14.05 10.97
CA LEU A 30 5.37 13.84 10.05
C LEU A 30 5.11 12.66 9.10
N ALA A 31 4.54 11.56 9.59
CA ALA A 31 4.19 10.40 8.80
C ALA A 31 3.11 10.71 7.76
N MET A 32 2.06 11.45 8.15
CA MET A 32 1.00 11.87 7.22
C MET A 32 1.52 12.87 6.18
N THR A 33 2.43 13.78 6.57
CA THR A 33 3.09 14.71 5.64
C THR A 33 3.94 13.95 4.62
N ALA A 34 4.71 12.95 5.08
CA ALA A 34 5.52 12.12 4.21
C ALA A 34 4.66 11.30 3.22
N ALA A 35 3.54 10.72 3.68
CA ALA A 35 2.61 10.01 2.82
C ALA A 35 1.99 10.91 1.76
N THR A 36 1.55 12.12 2.15
CA THR A 36 0.97 13.10 1.22
C THR A 36 1.99 13.53 0.16
N PHE A 37 3.22 13.84 0.59
CA PHE A 37 4.31 14.17 -0.34
C PHE A 37 4.61 13.01 -1.30
N GLY A 38 4.61 11.77 -0.78
CA GLY A 38 4.81 10.56 -1.57
C GLY A 38 3.78 10.41 -2.68
N ILE A 39 2.49 10.62 -2.38
CA ILE A 39 1.41 10.55 -3.37
C ILE A 39 1.60 11.57 -4.48
N VAL A 40 1.91 12.83 -4.13
CA VAL A 40 2.15 13.91 -5.10
C VAL A 40 3.37 13.59 -5.97
N ALA A 41 4.46 13.14 -5.35
CA ALA A 41 5.68 12.74 -6.06
C ALA A 41 5.44 11.52 -6.96
N ALA A 42 4.63 10.54 -6.53
CA ALA A 42 4.26 9.38 -7.33
C ALA A 42 3.65 9.79 -8.66
N VAL A 43 2.69 10.71 -8.64
CA VAL A 43 1.98 11.16 -9.84
C VAL A 43 2.91 12.02 -10.72
N ILE A 44 3.49 13.08 -10.19
CA ILE A 44 4.26 14.04 -10.98
C ILE A 44 5.49 13.38 -11.61
N ILE A 45 6.31 12.73 -10.77
CA ILE A 45 7.54 12.09 -11.26
C ILE A 45 7.20 10.85 -12.08
N GLY A 46 6.15 10.10 -11.72
CA GLY A 46 5.67 8.94 -12.47
C GLY A 46 5.30 9.29 -13.93
N LEU A 47 4.54 10.37 -14.13
CA LEU A 47 4.21 10.85 -15.47
C LEU A 47 5.44 11.33 -16.26
N ILE A 48 6.41 11.96 -15.59
CA ILE A 48 7.68 12.35 -16.20
C ILE A 48 8.46 11.10 -16.65
N ILE A 49 8.52 10.06 -15.80
CA ILE A 49 9.18 8.78 -16.14
C ILE A 49 8.48 8.12 -17.33
N ILE A 50 7.13 8.09 -17.36
CA ILE A 50 6.37 7.52 -18.50
C ILE A 50 6.70 8.29 -19.79
N LYS A 51 6.62 9.61 -19.75
CA LYS A 51 6.97 10.45 -20.92
C LYS A 51 8.41 10.22 -21.41
N TRP A 52 9.35 10.10 -20.49
CA TRP A 52 10.73 9.76 -20.82
C TRP A 52 10.84 8.36 -21.42
N GLY A 53 10.19 7.36 -20.81
CA GLY A 53 10.22 5.97 -21.28
C GLY A 53 9.61 5.81 -22.66
N THR A 54 8.49 6.47 -22.94
CA THR A 54 7.84 6.49 -24.26
C THR A 54 8.74 7.09 -25.31
N LYS A 55 9.36 8.26 -25.03
CA LYS A 55 10.33 8.89 -25.96
C LYS A 55 11.56 8.04 -26.25
N LYS A 56 11.98 7.19 -25.31
CA LYS A 56 13.14 6.29 -25.45
C LYS A 56 12.77 4.92 -25.99
N GLY A 57 11.49 4.65 -26.29
CA GLY A 57 11.01 3.36 -26.76
C GLY A 57 11.12 2.23 -25.72
N HIS A 58 11.04 2.57 -24.42
CA HIS A 58 11.08 1.57 -23.34
C HIS A 58 9.71 1.01 -23.00
N THR A 59 8.65 1.67 -23.42
CA THR A 59 7.27 1.22 -23.26
C THR A 59 6.94 0.13 -24.27
N SER A 60 6.35 -0.98 -23.79
CA SER A 60 5.99 -2.11 -24.66
C SER A 60 4.62 -1.92 -25.32
N PHE A 61 3.73 -1.11 -24.72
CA PHE A 61 2.32 -1.05 -25.10
C PHE A 61 1.83 0.38 -25.41
N LEU A 62 2.58 1.40 -25.07
CA LEU A 62 2.27 2.81 -25.36
C LEU A 62 3.22 3.35 -26.43
N ALA A 63 2.71 3.57 -27.63
CA ALA A 63 3.51 4.13 -28.73
C ALA A 63 3.64 5.65 -28.60
N ASN A 64 2.52 6.36 -28.35
CA ASN A 64 2.47 7.79 -28.13
C ASN A 64 1.63 8.12 -26.91
N TYR A 65 1.99 9.20 -26.21
CA TYR A 65 1.26 9.67 -25.04
C TYR A 65 -0.16 10.17 -25.38
N ASP A 66 -0.34 10.63 -26.62
CA ASP A 66 -1.61 11.14 -27.12
C ASP A 66 -2.62 10.00 -27.44
N ASP A 67 -2.17 8.74 -27.50
CA ASP A 67 -3.01 7.57 -27.72
C ASP A 67 -3.74 7.08 -26.45
N LEU A 68 -3.67 7.84 -25.37
CA LEU A 68 -4.35 7.50 -24.12
C LEU A 68 -5.88 7.49 -24.31
N PRO A 69 -6.56 6.43 -23.82
CA PRO A 69 -8.02 6.40 -23.81
C PRO A 69 -8.61 7.62 -23.11
N HIS A 70 -9.67 8.19 -23.68
CA HIS A 70 -10.35 9.37 -23.15
C HIS A 70 -10.76 9.22 -21.68
N GLU A 71 -11.07 8.02 -21.24
CA GLU A 71 -11.38 7.67 -19.85
C GLU A 71 -10.23 7.95 -18.87
N LEU A 72 -8.99 7.72 -19.32
CA LEU A 72 -7.79 8.00 -18.52
C LEU A 72 -7.41 9.48 -18.53
N GLN A 73 -7.84 10.22 -19.55
CA GLN A 73 -7.62 11.66 -19.62
C GLN A 73 -8.61 12.44 -18.75
N THR A 74 -9.88 11.98 -18.69
CA THR A 74 -10.97 12.67 -17.98
C THR A 74 -11.28 12.10 -16.59
N GLY A 75 -10.86 10.84 -16.34
CA GLY A 75 -11.23 10.11 -15.12
C GLY A 75 -12.69 9.66 -15.07
N LEU A 76 -13.46 9.85 -16.15
CA LEU A 76 -14.88 9.51 -16.22
C LEU A 76 -15.07 8.21 -17.00
N LEU A 77 -15.83 7.27 -16.45
CA LEU A 77 -16.17 6.02 -17.12
C LEU A 77 -17.47 6.17 -17.93
N PRO A 78 -17.46 5.83 -19.23
CA PRO A 78 -18.68 5.71 -20.02
C PRO A 78 -19.65 4.71 -19.41
N GLY A 79 -20.95 4.84 -19.76
CA GLY A 79 -22.02 4.05 -19.15
C GLY A 79 -21.85 2.54 -19.28
N ASP A 80 -21.29 2.08 -20.41
CA ASP A 80 -21.00 0.68 -20.75
C ASP A 80 -19.82 0.06 -19.97
N LYS A 81 -18.96 0.89 -19.38
CA LYS A 81 -17.76 0.46 -18.63
C LYS A 81 -17.87 0.68 -17.13
N ARG A 82 -19.03 1.09 -16.64
CA ARG A 82 -19.26 1.29 -15.20
C ARG A 82 -19.25 -0.05 -14.49
N GLU A 83 -18.37 -0.19 -13.50
CA GLU A 83 -18.35 -1.38 -12.65
C GLU A 83 -19.49 -1.32 -11.62
N SER A 84 -20.09 -2.49 -11.32
CA SER A 84 -21.07 -2.62 -10.25
C SER A 84 -20.40 -2.39 -8.87
N MET A 85 -21.10 -1.69 -7.97
CA MET A 85 -20.63 -1.50 -6.59
C MET A 85 -20.75 -2.77 -5.72
N GLY A 86 -21.35 -3.83 -6.23
CA GLY A 86 -21.51 -5.11 -5.55
C GLY A 86 -22.83 -5.78 -5.91
N GLU A 87 -22.98 -7.01 -5.44
CA GLU A 87 -24.19 -7.80 -5.61
C GLU A 87 -24.96 -7.87 -4.29
N SER A 88 -26.29 -7.90 -4.37
CA SER A 88 -27.16 -8.07 -3.19
C SER A 88 -27.14 -9.53 -2.77
N SER A 89 -26.27 -9.88 -1.82
CA SER A 89 -26.17 -11.22 -1.24
C SER A 89 -27.23 -11.52 -0.17
N CYS A 90 -27.93 -10.50 0.33
CA CYS A 90 -28.99 -10.61 1.32
C CYS A 90 -30.26 -9.94 0.82
N SER A 91 -31.43 -10.46 1.26
CA SER A 91 -32.70 -9.79 0.95
C SER A 91 -32.81 -8.51 1.77
N SER A 92 -33.11 -7.39 1.12
CA SER A 92 -33.33 -6.09 1.75
C SER A 92 -34.53 -6.06 2.74
N ILE A 93 -35.32 -7.13 2.79
CA ILE A 93 -36.41 -7.30 3.76
C ILE A 93 -35.85 -7.51 5.17
N SER A 94 -34.67 -8.17 5.30
CA SER A 94 -34.05 -8.47 6.60
C SER A 94 -32.97 -7.45 6.97
N ILE A 95 -32.05 -7.19 6.08
CA ILE A 95 -30.94 -6.26 6.28
C ILE A 95 -30.43 -5.75 4.93
N ASP A 96 -30.02 -4.49 4.87
CA ASP A 96 -29.40 -3.92 3.69
C ASP A 96 -28.03 -4.59 3.42
N PRO A 97 -27.73 -5.01 2.18
CA PRO A 97 -26.48 -5.70 1.84
C PRO A 97 -25.21 -4.89 2.16
N LEU A 98 -25.24 -3.56 2.03
CA LEU A 98 -24.12 -2.70 2.40
C LEU A 98 -23.91 -2.73 3.91
N THR A 99 -25.01 -2.59 4.68
CA THR A 99 -24.99 -2.63 6.15
C THR A 99 -24.47 -3.97 6.66
N PHE A 100 -24.86 -5.08 6.03
CA PHE A 100 -24.38 -6.42 6.41
C PHE A 100 -22.84 -6.51 6.24
N ASN A 101 -22.30 -6.12 5.10
CA ASN A 101 -20.87 -6.13 4.88
C ASN A 101 -20.12 -5.14 5.80
N LEU A 102 -20.72 -3.98 6.10
CA LEU A 102 -20.16 -3.00 7.03
C LEU A 102 -20.08 -3.56 8.47
N ILE A 103 -21.10 -4.29 8.92
CA ILE A 103 -21.10 -4.95 10.23
C ILE A 103 -19.95 -5.96 10.33
N ILE A 104 -19.70 -6.74 9.28
CA ILE A 104 -18.57 -7.67 9.25
C ILE A 104 -17.24 -6.93 9.45
N VAL A 105 -17.03 -5.82 8.74
CA VAL A 105 -15.84 -4.99 8.89
C VAL A 105 -15.74 -4.42 10.31
N ALA A 106 -16.85 -3.94 10.86
CA ALA A 106 -16.90 -3.40 12.23
C ALA A 106 -16.59 -4.46 13.29
N VAL A 107 -17.11 -5.69 13.15
CA VAL A 107 -16.81 -6.83 14.05
C VAL A 107 -15.33 -7.19 13.99
N ILE A 108 -14.71 -7.19 12.80
CA ILE A 108 -13.28 -7.44 12.65
C ILE A 108 -12.47 -6.34 13.34
N ALA A 109 -12.83 -5.08 13.16
CA ALA A 109 -12.16 -3.95 13.79
C ALA A 109 -12.29 -3.99 15.33
N LEU A 110 -13.49 -4.28 15.84
CA LEU A 110 -13.75 -4.43 17.26
C LEU A 110 -12.95 -5.61 17.87
N GLY A 111 -12.92 -6.75 17.18
CA GLY A 111 -12.11 -7.91 17.60
C GLY A 111 -10.63 -7.56 17.67
N GLY A 112 -10.10 -6.83 16.69
CA GLY A 112 -8.73 -6.32 16.70
C GLY A 112 -8.45 -5.37 17.86
N TYR A 113 -9.36 -4.47 18.14
CA TYR A 113 -9.29 -3.56 19.28
C TYR A 113 -9.28 -4.31 20.62
N CYS A 114 -10.19 -5.28 20.79
CA CYS A 114 -10.24 -6.10 22.00
C CYS A 114 -8.94 -6.87 22.23
N ILE A 115 -8.37 -7.48 21.19
CA ILE A 115 -7.09 -8.20 21.28
C ILE A 115 -5.97 -7.23 21.67
N SER A 116 -5.86 -6.09 20.99
CA SER A 116 -4.84 -5.08 21.28
C SER A 116 -4.91 -4.64 22.75
N LYS A 117 -6.09 -4.31 23.25
CA LYS A 117 -6.30 -3.90 24.64
C LYS A 117 -6.02 -5.01 25.64
N THR A 118 -6.39 -6.25 25.33
CA THR A 118 -6.11 -7.41 26.18
C THR A 118 -4.61 -7.63 26.30
N VAL A 119 -3.88 -7.60 25.19
CA VAL A 119 -2.41 -7.76 25.21
C VAL A 119 -1.75 -6.65 26.03
N SER A 120 -2.14 -5.40 25.80
CA SER A 120 -1.62 -4.24 26.56
C SER A 120 -1.90 -4.35 28.07
N HIS A 121 -3.01 -4.96 28.46
CA HIS A 121 -3.34 -5.18 29.88
C HIS A 121 -2.45 -6.25 30.51
N PHE A 122 -2.19 -7.37 29.80
CA PHE A 122 -1.37 -8.47 30.34
C PHE A 122 0.15 -8.23 30.23
N MET A 123 0.57 -7.39 29.27
CA MET A 123 1.98 -7.08 29.02
C MET A 123 2.18 -5.55 29.02
N PRO A 124 2.26 -4.92 30.19
CA PRO A 124 2.49 -3.47 30.29
C PRO A 124 3.78 -3.07 29.56
N GLY A 125 3.69 -2.10 28.64
CA GLY A 125 4.83 -1.66 27.83
C GLY A 125 4.93 -2.35 26.44
N PHE A 126 4.04 -3.32 26.14
CA PHE A 126 3.96 -3.93 24.81
C PHE A 126 2.57 -3.64 24.21
N GLU A 127 2.51 -2.67 23.29
CA GLU A 127 1.28 -2.30 22.61
C GLU A 127 1.31 -2.80 21.17
N LEU A 128 0.34 -3.66 20.83
CA LEU A 128 0.14 -4.11 19.45
C LEU A 128 -0.77 -3.13 18.72
N PRO A 129 -0.39 -2.68 17.49
CA PRO A 129 -1.27 -1.86 16.68
C PRO A 129 -2.60 -2.56 16.37
N VAL A 130 -3.70 -1.86 16.56
CA VAL A 130 -5.06 -2.39 16.38
C VAL A 130 -5.26 -2.99 14.98
N PHE A 131 -4.68 -2.37 13.93
CA PHE A 131 -4.82 -2.87 12.56
C PHE A 131 -4.18 -4.25 12.36
N SER A 132 -3.04 -4.53 13.02
CA SER A 132 -2.38 -5.83 12.94
C SER A 132 -3.21 -6.92 13.61
N CYS A 133 -3.79 -6.60 14.78
CA CYS A 133 -4.72 -7.49 15.45
C CYS A 133 -6.00 -7.73 14.62
N ALA A 134 -6.56 -6.68 14.03
CA ALA A 134 -7.73 -6.77 13.16
C ALA A 134 -7.44 -7.61 11.90
N PHE A 135 -6.24 -7.53 11.33
CA PHE A 135 -5.83 -8.39 10.22
C PHE A 135 -5.86 -9.87 10.59
N VAL A 136 -5.31 -10.22 11.76
CA VAL A 136 -5.35 -11.60 12.28
C VAL A 136 -6.79 -12.05 12.49
N VAL A 137 -7.63 -11.23 13.14
CA VAL A 137 -9.06 -11.52 13.33
C VAL A 137 -9.76 -11.73 11.99
N GLY A 138 -9.47 -10.90 10.98
CA GLY A 138 -10.02 -11.03 9.64
C GLY A 138 -9.70 -12.37 8.98
N ILE A 139 -8.46 -12.85 9.13
CA ILE A 139 -8.06 -14.18 8.64
C ILE A 139 -8.86 -15.29 9.34
N PHE A 140 -9.04 -15.20 10.66
CA PHE A 140 -9.81 -16.18 11.41
C PHE A 140 -11.29 -16.18 11.01
N ILE A 141 -11.92 -15.01 10.90
CA ILE A 141 -13.31 -14.87 10.46
C ILE A 141 -13.49 -15.42 9.06
N LYS A 142 -12.55 -15.11 8.13
CA LYS A 142 -12.58 -15.69 6.79
C LYS A 142 -12.54 -17.22 6.83
N LYS A 143 -11.63 -17.83 7.58
CA LYS A 143 -11.56 -19.28 7.72
C LYS A 143 -12.85 -19.88 8.30
N ILE A 144 -13.50 -19.21 9.26
CA ILE A 144 -14.77 -19.64 9.82
C ILE A 144 -15.85 -19.59 8.73
N PHE A 145 -15.94 -18.50 7.97
CA PHE A 145 -16.91 -18.35 6.90
C PHE A 145 -16.71 -19.39 5.79
N ASP A 146 -15.48 -19.65 5.41
CA ASP A 146 -15.14 -20.69 4.41
C ASP A 146 -15.56 -22.09 4.91
N LYS A 147 -15.36 -22.38 6.20
CA LYS A 147 -15.74 -23.67 6.81
C LYS A 147 -17.26 -23.82 6.95
N THR A 148 -17.96 -22.75 7.26
CA THR A 148 -19.42 -22.74 7.47
C THR A 148 -20.20 -22.52 6.15
N ARG A 149 -19.51 -22.35 5.01
CA ARG A 149 -20.10 -22.01 3.69
C ARG A 149 -20.91 -20.70 3.73
N THR A 150 -20.60 -19.81 4.66
CA THR A 150 -21.24 -18.48 4.74
C THR A 150 -20.46 -17.42 3.97
N SER A 151 -19.32 -17.77 3.39
CA SER A 151 -18.53 -16.89 2.49
C SER A 151 -19.33 -16.41 1.28
N ASP A 152 -20.30 -17.18 0.81
CA ASP A 152 -21.15 -16.85 -0.34
C ASP A 152 -22.07 -15.64 -0.08
N TYR A 153 -22.35 -15.34 1.19
CA TYR A 153 -23.14 -14.16 1.58
C TYR A 153 -22.31 -12.88 1.69
N VAL A 154 -21.00 -12.98 1.65
CA VAL A 154 -20.09 -11.84 1.75
C VAL A 154 -19.72 -11.36 0.36
N CYS A 155 -20.06 -10.12 0.02
CA CYS A 155 -19.73 -9.55 -1.27
C CYS A 155 -18.33 -8.90 -1.25
N PRO A 156 -17.31 -9.50 -1.90
CA PRO A 156 -15.94 -8.96 -1.90
C PRO A 156 -15.85 -7.58 -2.55
N GLN A 157 -16.72 -7.29 -3.52
CA GLN A 157 -16.77 -5.98 -4.21
C GLN A 157 -17.24 -4.90 -3.24
N THR A 158 -18.33 -5.14 -2.51
CA THR A 158 -18.86 -4.21 -1.51
C THR A 158 -17.84 -3.95 -0.40
N ILE A 159 -17.17 -5.00 0.13
CA ILE A 159 -16.09 -4.83 1.11
C ILE A 159 -14.95 -4.00 0.53
N GLY A 160 -14.59 -4.22 -0.74
CA GLY A 160 -13.58 -3.43 -1.44
C GLY A 160 -13.94 -1.93 -1.52
N HIS A 161 -15.19 -1.60 -1.82
CA HIS A 161 -15.67 -0.21 -1.84
C HIS A 161 -15.72 0.42 -0.45
N ILE A 162 -16.18 -0.33 0.56
CA ILE A 162 -16.14 0.12 1.96
C ILE A 162 -14.70 0.43 2.37
N SER A 163 -13.76 -0.48 2.10
CA SER A 163 -12.34 -0.29 2.39
C SER A 163 -11.76 0.93 1.68
N GLY A 164 -12.11 1.12 0.39
CA GLY A 164 -11.70 2.29 -0.38
C GLY A 164 -12.20 3.59 0.23
N ALA A 165 -13.50 3.67 0.55
CA ALA A 165 -14.09 4.85 1.17
C ALA A 165 -13.44 5.21 2.51
N PHE A 166 -13.22 4.22 3.39
CA PHE A 166 -12.53 4.46 4.66
C PHE A 166 -11.07 4.89 4.47
N THR A 167 -10.40 4.38 3.44
CA THR A 167 -9.04 4.82 3.09
C THR A 167 -9.05 6.28 2.64
N ASP A 168 -9.98 6.68 1.80
CA ASP A 168 -10.10 8.07 1.34
C ASP A 168 -10.42 9.02 2.50
N PHE A 169 -11.31 8.64 3.41
CA PHE A 169 -11.55 9.39 4.65
C PHE A 169 -10.30 9.48 5.52
N LEU A 170 -9.56 8.37 5.69
CA LEU A 170 -8.32 8.37 6.45
C LEU A 170 -7.30 9.34 5.86
N VAL A 171 -7.16 9.37 4.53
CA VAL A 171 -6.27 10.31 3.83
C VAL A 171 -6.73 11.74 4.06
N ALA A 172 -8.02 12.03 3.86
CA ALA A 172 -8.58 13.37 4.01
C ALA A 172 -8.41 13.91 5.44
N PHE A 173 -8.80 13.13 6.44
CA PHE A 173 -8.65 13.51 7.85
C PHE A 173 -7.17 13.55 8.28
N GLY A 174 -6.35 12.64 7.75
CA GLY A 174 -4.92 12.64 8.01
C GLY A 174 -4.25 13.92 7.51
N ILE A 175 -4.57 14.36 6.28
CA ILE A 175 -4.07 15.62 5.74
C ILE A 175 -4.59 16.81 6.57
N ALA A 176 -5.87 16.80 6.92
CA ALA A 176 -6.47 17.87 7.74
C ALA A 176 -5.88 17.95 9.15
N SER A 177 -5.34 16.85 9.68
CA SER A 177 -4.72 16.81 11.01
C SER A 177 -3.26 17.26 11.04
N ILE A 178 -2.64 17.55 9.89
CA ILE A 178 -1.23 17.96 9.81
C ILE A 178 -1.03 19.32 10.50
N LYS A 179 -0.22 19.32 11.55
CA LYS A 179 0.18 20.52 12.25
C LYS A 179 1.36 21.18 11.53
N ILE A 180 1.12 22.29 10.85
CA ILE A 180 2.12 22.99 10.04
C ILE A 180 3.33 23.42 10.90
N SER A 181 3.13 23.80 12.17
CA SER A 181 4.21 24.14 13.10
C SER A 181 5.23 23.02 13.28
N VAL A 182 4.75 21.77 13.44
CA VAL A 182 5.61 20.58 13.56
C VAL A 182 6.37 20.32 12.25
N VAL A 183 5.72 20.48 11.13
CA VAL A 183 6.38 20.30 9.81
C VAL A 183 7.51 21.31 9.61
N ILE A 184 7.30 22.58 10.02
CA ILE A 184 8.33 23.62 9.92
C ILE A 184 9.51 23.31 10.86
N GLU A 185 9.25 22.86 12.07
CA GLU A 185 10.28 22.49 13.06
C GLU A 185 11.18 21.35 12.57
N TYR A 186 10.58 20.32 11.95
CA TYR A 186 11.29 19.14 11.45
C TYR A 186 11.56 19.18 9.93
N ILE A 187 11.50 20.34 9.28
CA ILE A 187 11.56 20.45 7.82
C ILE A 187 12.87 19.89 7.24
N ILE A 188 14.00 20.13 7.89
CA ILE A 188 15.31 19.68 7.39
C ILE A 188 15.43 18.15 7.42
N PRO A 189 15.24 17.47 8.57
CA PRO A 189 15.30 16.01 8.61
C PRO A 189 14.22 15.35 7.75
N LEU A 190 13.02 15.95 7.65
CA LEU A 190 11.96 15.46 6.81
C LEU A 190 12.33 15.55 5.33
N LEU A 191 12.87 16.67 4.85
CA LEU A 191 13.34 16.81 3.46
C LEU A 191 14.46 15.84 3.13
N ILE A 192 15.43 15.64 4.01
CA ILE A 192 16.52 14.69 3.81
C ILE A 192 15.94 13.27 3.65
N LEU A 193 14.99 12.88 4.53
CA LEU A 193 14.33 11.59 4.48
C LEU A 193 13.56 11.40 3.16
N LEU A 194 12.75 12.39 2.77
CA LEU A 194 11.91 12.32 1.57
C LEU A 194 12.75 12.28 0.30
N VAL A 195 13.75 13.16 0.17
CA VAL A 195 14.61 13.23 -1.00
C VAL A 195 15.46 11.97 -1.13
N SER A 196 16.07 11.49 -0.03
CA SER A 196 16.84 10.25 -0.05
C SER A 196 15.98 9.03 -0.40
N GLY A 197 14.75 8.96 0.12
CA GLY A 197 13.79 7.91 -0.22
C GLY A 197 13.39 7.94 -1.69
N LEU A 198 13.10 9.12 -2.25
CA LEU A 198 12.80 9.28 -3.68
C LEU A 198 13.98 8.86 -4.57
N ILE A 199 15.19 9.30 -4.23
CA ILE A 199 16.40 8.93 -4.98
C ILE A 199 16.63 7.42 -4.94
N ALA A 200 16.53 6.80 -3.76
CA ALA A 200 16.68 5.36 -3.62
C ALA A 200 15.64 4.59 -4.44
N THR A 201 14.37 5.02 -4.40
CA THR A 201 13.30 4.41 -5.19
C THR A 201 13.53 4.61 -6.70
N LEU A 202 13.98 5.79 -7.10
CA LEU A 202 14.27 6.09 -8.51
C LEU A 202 15.42 5.21 -9.04
N ILE A 203 16.50 5.05 -8.25
CA ILE A 203 17.61 4.16 -8.59
C ILE A 203 17.10 2.71 -8.71
N TYR A 204 16.28 2.26 -7.76
CA TYR A 204 15.68 0.93 -7.82
C TYR A 204 14.88 0.72 -9.11
N VAL A 205 13.96 1.63 -9.43
CA VAL A 205 13.06 1.56 -10.59
C VAL A 205 13.82 1.60 -11.89
N LEU A 206 14.75 2.54 -12.05
CA LEU A 206 15.46 2.72 -13.34
C LEU A 206 16.62 1.74 -13.55
N VAL A 207 17.29 1.30 -12.48
CA VAL A 207 18.49 0.46 -12.59
C VAL A 207 18.18 -0.99 -12.27
N MET A 208 17.57 -1.26 -11.09
CA MET A 208 17.37 -2.64 -10.62
C MET A 208 16.23 -3.33 -11.38
N ALA A 209 15.10 -2.65 -11.60
CA ALA A 209 13.98 -3.23 -12.34
C ALA A 209 14.40 -3.65 -13.75
N ARG A 210 15.20 -2.83 -14.44
CA ARG A 210 15.73 -3.16 -15.77
C ARG A 210 16.64 -4.39 -15.77
N LYS A 211 17.35 -4.65 -14.67
CA LYS A 211 18.25 -5.81 -14.54
C LYS A 211 17.54 -7.08 -14.06
N LEU A 212 16.46 -6.95 -13.30
CA LEU A 212 15.75 -8.08 -12.71
C LEU A 212 14.55 -8.55 -13.52
N MET A 213 13.89 -7.63 -14.26
CA MET A 213 12.67 -7.93 -14.99
C MET A 213 12.98 -8.12 -16.48
N LYS A 214 12.74 -9.35 -16.98
CA LYS A 214 13.02 -9.72 -18.39
C LYS A 214 11.99 -9.17 -19.36
N GLU A 215 10.71 -9.26 -19.00
CA GLU A 215 9.59 -8.89 -19.86
C GLU A 215 8.87 -7.69 -19.27
N CYS A 216 8.45 -6.75 -20.13
CA CYS A 216 7.70 -5.56 -19.75
C CYS A 216 8.31 -4.86 -18.53
N TRP A 217 9.66 -4.71 -18.54
CA TRP A 217 10.38 -4.18 -17.40
C TRP A 217 9.93 -2.76 -17.03
N PHE A 218 9.60 -1.96 -18.03
CA PHE A 218 9.22 -0.56 -17.84
C PHE A 218 7.84 -0.45 -17.17
N GLU A 219 6.87 -1.24 -17.62
CA GLU A 219 5.51 -1.28 -17.07
C GLU A 219 5.54 -1.76 -15.62
N LYS A 220 6.33 -2.79 -15.34
CA LYS A 220 6.53 -3.28 -13.95
C LYS A 220 7.28 -2.26 -13.09
N ALA A 221 8.26 -1.57 -13.67
CA ALA A 221 9.01 -0.53 -12.98
C ALA A 221 8.13 0.67 -12.62
N ILE A 222 7.27 1.14 -13.55
CA ILE A 222 6.39 2.28 -13.29
C ILE A 222 5.29 1.95 -12.28
N PHE A 223 4.77 0.71 -12.30
CA PHE A 223 3.88 0.22 -11.26
C PHE A 223 4.56 0.24 -9.89
N THR A 224 5.80 -0.29 -9.82
CA THR A 224 6.58 -0.32 -8.58
C THR A 224 6.91 1.09 -8.08
N TRP A 225 7.19 2.03 -8.98
CA TRP A 225 7.37 3.44 -8.64
C TRP A 225 6.14 4.00 -7.91
N GLY A 226 4.97 3.91 -8.54
CA GLY A 226 3.73 4.41 -7.94
C GLY A 226 3.38 3.73 -6.62
N TRP A 227 3.68 2.44 -6.51
CA TRP A 227 3.44 1.66 -5.30
C TRP A 227 4.42 2.00 -4.16
N PHE A 228 5.70 2.23 -4.43
CA PHE A 228 6.69 2.52 -3.40
C PHE A 228 6.65 3.97 -2.93
N THR A 229 6.36 4.92 -3.80
CA THR A 229 6.34 6.35 -3.44
C THR A 229 4.96 6.83 -3.01
N GLY A 230 3.92 6.28 -3.62
CA GLY A 230 2.52 6.64 -3.32
C GLY A 230 1.74 5.47 -2.78
N THR A 231 0.67 5.09 -3.46
CA THR A 231 -0.21 4.00 -3.08
C THR A 231 -0.26 2.92 -4.15
N MET A 232 -0.78 1.74 -3.82
CA MET A 232 -1.04 0.73 -4.84
C MET A 232 -1.98 1.28 -5.94
N ALA A 233 -2.95 2.10 -5.54
CA ALA A 233 -3.85 2.76 -6.50
C ALA A 233 -3.08 3.66 -7.47
N MET A 234 -2.07 4.41 -7.00
CA MET A 234 -1.19 5.21 -7.84
C MET A 234 -0.35 4.33 -8.77
N GLY A 235 0.17 3.21 -8.26
CA GLY A 235 0.86 2.22 -9.09
C GLY A 235 -0.02 1.68 -10.22
N ILE A 236 -1.28 1.33 -9.92
CA ILE A 236 -2.26 0.88 -10.92
C ILE A 236 -2.59 2.00 -11.90
N ALA A 237 -2.80 3.23 -11.43
CA ALA A 237 -3.10 4.37 -12.27
C ALA A 237 -1.96 4.65 -13.28
N LEU A 238 -0.72 4.69 -12.82
CA LEU A 238 0.44 4.85 -13.68
C LEU A 238 0.65 3.66 -14.64
N LEU A 239 0.37 2.44 -14.16
CA LEU A 239 0.42 1.26 -15.02
C LEU A 239 -0.63 1.34 -16.13
N ARG A 240 -1.86 1.80 -15.84
CA ARG A 240 -2.90 2.00 -16.87
C ARG A 240 -2.51 3.01 -17.92
N VAL A 241 -1.71 4.02 -17.56
CA VAL A 241 -1.16 4.96 -18.54
C VAL A 241 -0.14 4.27 -19.44
N ALA A 242 0.76 3.43 -18.89
CA ALA A 242 1.80 2.74 -19.67
C ALA A 242 1.27 1.48 -20.41
N ASP A 243 0.28 0.80 -19.84
CA ASP A 243 -0.36 -0.41 -20.37
C ASP A 243 -1.89 -0.36 -20.17
N PRO A 244 -2.62 0.36 -21.02
CA PRO A 244 -4.07 0.55 -20.87
C PRO A 244 -4.87 -0.76 -20.90
N LYS A 245 -4.37 -1.78 -21.57
CA LYS A 245 -5.04 -3.10 -21.73
C LYS A 245 -4.53 -4.15 -20.76
N MET A 246 -3.69 -3.79 -19.79
CA MET A 246 -3.12 -4.68 -18.77
C MET A 246 -2.46 -5.95 -19.32
N ARG A 247 -1.84 -5.88 -20.49
CA ARG A 247 -1.19 -7.00 -21.18
C ARG A 247 0.11 -7.47 -20.51
N SER A 248 0.75 -6.59 -19.73
CA SER A 248 2.00 -6.88 -19.01
C SER A 248 1.85 -7.93 -17.91
N ARG A 249 0.62 -8.30 -17.52
CA ARG A 249 0.33 -9.16 -16.35
C ARG A 249 1.03 -8.71 -15.07
N CYS A 250 1.32 -7.42 -14.97
CA CYS A 250 2.04 -6.85 -13.84
C CYS A 250 1.28 -7.09 -12.52
N LEU A 251 -0.04 -6.91 -12.54
CA LEU A 251 -0.88 -7.09 -11.34
C LEU A 251 -0.96 -8.55 -10.88
N ASP A 252 -0.97 -9.51 -11.81
CA ASP A 252 -0.98 -10.94 -11.46
C ASP A 252 0.34 -11.34 -10.79
N ASN A 253 1.46 -10.90 -11.38
CA ASN A 253 2.79 -11.13 -10.80
C ASN A 253 2.94 -10.48 -9.43
N TYR A 254 2.42 -9.26 -9.28
CA TYR A 254 2.41 -8.55 -8.00
C TYR A 254 1.57 -9.29 -6.95
N ALA A 255 0.35 -9.73 -7.31
CA ALA A 255 -0.54 -10.42 -6.39
C ALA A 255 0.09 -11.71 -5.83
N LEU A 256 0.78 -12.48 -6.68
CA LEU A 256 1.53 -13.66 -6.26
C LEU A 256 2.69 -13.33 -5.33
N ALA A 257 3.51 -12.33 -5.68
CA ALA A 257 4.65 -11.91 -4.87
C ALA A 257 4.20 -11.35 -3.52
N TYR A 258 3.13 -10.55 -3.51
CA TYR A 258 2.62 -9.90 -2.32
C TYR A 258 2.03 -10.88 -1.29
N LEU A 259 1.53 -12.03 -1.72
CA LEU A 259 1.06 -13.07 -0.82
C LEU A 259 2.14 -13.49 0.20
N PHE A 260 3.39 -13.52 -0.23
CA PHE A 260 4.53 -13.87 0.62
C PHE A 260 5.15 -12.67 1.35
N ILE A 261 5.03 -11.48 0.77
CA ILE A 261 5.61 -10.25 1.33
C ILE A 261 4.72 -9.65 2.43
N ALA A 262 3.40 -9.74 2.29
CA ALA A 262 2.45 -9.12 3.21
C ALA A 262 2.65 -9.50 4.69
N PRO A 263 2.88 -10.77 5.06
CA PRO A 263 3.15 -11.14 6.46
C PRO A 263 4.43 -10.48 7.00
N VAL A 264 5.48 -10.40 6.18
CA VAL A 264 6.75 -9.76 6.54
C VAL A 264 6.56 -8.27 6.75
N GLU A 265 5.85 -7.62 5.83
CA GLU A 265 5.54 -6.20 5.91
C GLU A 265 4.73 -5.85 7.15
N ILE A 266 3.65 -6.59 7.43
CA ILE A 266 2.84 -6.38 8.62
C ILE A 266 3.68 -6.57 9.88
N SER A 267 4.55 -7.57 9.92
CA SER A 267 5.47 -7.78 11.03
C SER A 267 6.42 -6.60 11.21
N LEU A 268 7.01 -6.08 10.13
CA LEU A 268 7.90 -4.92 10.19
C LEU A 268 7.18 -3.68 10.72
N ILE A 269 5.98 -3.39 10.22
CA ILE A 269 5.17 -2.24 10.65
C ILE A 269 4.77 -2.38 12.13
N THR A 270 4.44 -3.60 12.57
CA THR A 270 4.04 -3.87 13.96
C THR A 270 5.18 -3.73 14.93
N PHE A 271 6.36 -4.28 14.60
CA PHE A 271 7.49 -4.32 15.53
C PHE A 271 8.40 -3.09 15.45
N ALA A 272 8.38 -2.32 14.36
CA ALA A 272 9.21 -1.13 14.24
C ALA A 272 8.98 -0.12 15.38
N PRO A 273 7.74 0.35 15.68
CA PRO A 273 7.51 1.29 16.77
C PRO A 273 8.03 0.75 18.11
N VAL A 274 7.76 -0.53 18.41
CA VAL A 274 8.19 -1.17 19.66
C VAL A 274 9.71 -1.21 19.76
N ALA A 275 10.40 -1.57 18.68
CA ALA A 275 11.88 -1.61 18.68
C ALA A 275 12.50 -0.22 18.89
N PHE A 276 11.96 0.81 18.23
CA PHE A 276 12.46 2.18 18.37
C PHE A 276 12.22 2.74 19.78
N LEU A 277 11.05 2.51 20.35
CA LEU A 277 10.69 2.98 21.69
C LEU A 277 11.52 2.32 22.79
N ASN A 278 11.88 1.04 22.61
CA ASN A 278 12.73 0.32 23.56
C ASN A 278 14.25 0.53 23.32
N GLY A 279 14.65 1.46 22.44
CA GLY A 279 16.06 1.76 22.18
C GLY A 279 16.78 0.80 21.22
N TYR A 280 16.07 -0.20 20.69
CA TYR A 280 16.63 -1.18 19.72
C TYR A 280 16.49 -0.74 18.26
N GLY A 281 16.19 0.52 17.99
CA GLY A 281 15.96 1.03 16.64
C GLY A 281 17.12 0.79 15.67
N LEU A 282 18.37 1.00 16.11
CA LEU A 282 19.56 0.73 15.29
C LEU A 282 19.72 -0.75 14.96
N VAL A 283 19.46 -1.63 15.94
CA VAL A 283 19.52 -3.09 15.74
C VAL A 283 18.45 -3.53 14.75
N PHE A 284 17.23 -3.04 14.90
CA PHE A 284 16.12 -3.31 13.99
C PHE A 284 16.43 -2.85 12.56
N THR A 285 16.95 -1.63 12.40
CA THR A 285 17.38 -1.10 11.10
C THR A 285 18.50 -1.95 10.48
N GLY A 286 19.48 -2.37 11.31
CA GLY A 286 20.56 -3.25 10.89
C GLY A 286 20.06 -4.62 10.38
N ILE A 287 19.09 -5.22 11.07
CA ILE A 287 18.45 -6.47 10.65
C ILE A 287 17.73 -6.31 9.30
N CYS A 288 16.96 -5.20 9.14
CA CYS A 288 16.26 -4.92 7.89
C CYS A 288 17.23 -4.72 6.71
N LEU A 289 18.33 -4.00 6.93
CA LEU A 289 19.38 -3.81 5.94
C LEU A 289 20.06 -5.13 5.57
N ALA A 290 20.42 -5.94 6.57
CA ALA A 290 21.03 -7.26 6.36
C ALA A 290 20.09 -8.18 5.57
N ALA A 291 18.80 -8.22 5.90
CA ALA A 291 17.79 -8.97 5.15
C ALA A 291 17.68 -8.51 3.70
N GLY A 292 17.63 -7.21 3.45
CA GLY A 292 17.60 -6.63 2.11
C GLY A 292 18.84 -7.00 1.29
N LEU A 293 20.03 -6.88 1.89
CA LEU A 293 21.28 -7.27 1.26
C LEU A 293 21.35 -8.78 0.97
N ALA A 294 20.84 -9.62 1.88
CA ALA A 294 20.77 -11.07 1.68
C ALA A 294 19.87 -11.44 0.51
N VAL A 295 18.72 -10.78 0.33
CA VAL A 295 17.84 -10.96 -0.84
C VAL A 295 18.56 -10.57 -2.13
N LEU A 296 19.27 -9.43 -2.16
CA LEU A 296 20.03 -8.99 -3.33
C LEU A 296 21.19 -9.96 -3.64
N ALA A 297 21.93 -10.43 -2.62
CA ALA A 297 22.98 -11.40 -2.77
C ALA A 297 22.44 -12.73 -3.32
N THR A 298 21.30 -13.21 -2.81
CA THR A 298 20.64 -14.42 -3.31
C THR A 298 20.22 -14.26 -4.78
N ALA A 299 19.67 -13.12 -5.15
CA ALA A 299 19.32 -12.82 -6.54
C ALA A 299 20.56 -12.79 -7.46
N TYR A 300 21.68 -12.28 -6.95
CA TYR A 300 22.95 -12.28 -7.68
C TYR A 300 23.52 -13.69 -7.86
N ILE A 301 23.57 -14.48 -6.79
CA ILE A 301 24.10 -15.87 -6.79
C ILE A 301 23.26 -16.78 -7.70
N LYS A 302 21.92 -16.62 -7.65
CA LYS A 302 21.02 -17.40 -8.52
C LYS A 302 20.98 -16.90 -9.97
N GLY A 303 21.76 -15.89 -10.33
CA GLY A 303 21.85 -15.38 -11.70
C GLY A 303 20.55 -14.74 -12.20
N TRP A 304 19.71 -14.22 -11.30
CA TRP A 304 18.46 -13.53 -11.70
C TRP A 304 18.72 -12.19 -12.37
N PHE A 305 19.91 -11.61 -12.18
CA PHE A 305 20.31 -10.41 -12.90
C PHE A 305 20.57 -10.72 -14.37
N ILE A 306 19.89 -9.99 -15.25
CA ILE A 306 20.12 -10.07 -16.70
C ILE A 306 21.55 -9.57 -16.97
N ARG A 307 22.47 -10.47 -17.32
CA ARG A 307 23.76 -10.08 -17.88
C ARG A 307 23.49 -9.49 -19.25
N LYS A 308 23.98 -8.26 -19.52
CA LYS A 308 24.02 -7.72 -20.87
C LYS A 308 24.77 -8.74 -21.75
N GLN A 309 24.06 -9.32 -22.72
CA GLN A 309 24.71 -9.84 -23.93
C GLN A 309 25.10 -8.67 -24.80
#